data_d90f0d361cd2f07b6afbda9cdaef2601
#
_entry.id   d90f0d361cd2f07b6afbda9cdaef2601
#
_cell.length_a   1.000
_cell.length_b   1.000
_cell.length_c   1.000
_cell.angle_alpha   90.00
_cell.angle_beta   90.00
_cell.angle_gamma   90.00
#
_symmetry.space_group_name_H-M   'P 1'
#
loop_
_entity.id
_entity.type
_entity.pdbx_description
1 polymer ?
#
loop_
_entity_poly.entity_id
_entity_poly.type
_entity_poly.pdbx_seq_one_letter_code
_entity_poly.pdbx_strand_id
1 'polypeptide(L)'
;MRSVRLSITFNDQLNELLAQGEDRFGERVIAEKKALVYQTIRNHLAYFPASRVRDPDLGLHLYPVSGTPFVLVYDFDEAELRIHFVLHKRADRSTIDPADVEW
;
A
#
# COMPACT_ATOMS: atom_id res chain seq x y z
N MET A 1 -7.28 -11.15 14.08
CA MET A 1 -7.16 -10.13 13.01
C MET A 1 -6.85 -8.78 13.63
N ARG A 2 -5.88 -8.07 13.07
CA ARG A 2 -5.55 -6.71 13.50
C ARG A 2 -6.57 -5.74 12.92
N SER A 3 -6.84 -4.65 13.63
CA SER A 3 -7.54 -3.52 13.02
C SER A 3 -6.65 -2.87 11.96
N VAL A 4 -7.26 -2.22 10.99
CA VAL A 4 -6.53 -1.60 9.87
C VAL A 4 -6.70 -0.09 9.94
N ARG A 5 -5.57 0.62 9.88
CA ARG A 5 -5.56 2.08 9.77
C ARG A 5 -4.90 2.47 8.45
N LEU A 6 -5.61 3.24 7.65
CA LEU A 6 -5.14 3.76 6.38
C LEU A 6 -4.79 5.24 6.56
N SER A 7 -3.59 5.64 6.14
CA SER A 7 -3.21 7.05 6.21
C SER A 7 -3.97 7.86 5.15
N ILE A 8 -4.10 9.15 5.39
CA ILE A 8 -4.61 10.10 4.38
C ILE A 8 -3.68 10.09 3.16
N THR A 9 -2.37 10.05 3.40
CA THR A 9 -1.37 9.99 2.34
C THR A 9 -1.57 8.76 1.46
N PHE A 10 -1.79 7.57 2.04
CA PHE A 10 -2.10 6.36 1.30
C PHE A 10 -3.33 6.54 0.40
N ASN A 11 -4.42 7.08 0.96
CA ASN A 11 -5.66 7.28 0.20
C ASN A 11 -5.46 8.23 -0.98
N ASP A 12 -4.75 9.33 -0.77
CA ASP A 12 -4.46 10.30 -1.84
C ASP A 12 -3.57 9.70 -2.93
N GLN A 13 -2.52 8.97 -2.53
CA GLN A 13 -1.62 8.30 -3.47
C GLN A 13 -2.35 7.23 -4.29
N LEU A 14 -3.18 6.42 -3.64
CA LEU A 14 -3.94 5.38 -4.34
C LEU A 14 -4.89 5.99 -5.35
N ASN A 15 -5.64 7.03 -4.98
CA ASN A 15 -6.55 7.70 -5.88
C ASN A 15 -5.83 8.29 -7.09
N GLU A 16 -4.65 8.89 -6.89
CA GLU A 16 -3.84 9.44 -7.98
C GLU A 16 -3.33 8.34 -8.91
N LEU A 17 -2.80 7.24 -8.37
CA LEU A 17 -2.32 6.11 -9.17
C LEU A 17 -3.44 5.46 -9.97
N LEU A 18 -4.63 5.31 -9.37
CA LEU A 18 -5.78 4.74 -10.05
C LEU A 18 -6.29 5.66 -11.18
N ALA A 19 -6.32 6.97 -10.95
CA ALA A 19 -6.71 7.94 -11.97
C ALA A 19 -5.76 7.92 -13.17
N GLN A 20 -4.46 7.84 -12.94
CA GLN A 20 -3.46 7.73 -14.00
C GLN A 20 -3.64 6.45 -14.81
N GLY A 21 -3.96 5.33 -14.16
CA GLY A 21 -4.18 4.05 -14.82
C GLY A 21 -5.49 3.99 -15.60
N GLU A 22 -6.52 4.70 -15.16
CA GLU A 22 -7.84 4.70 -15.79
C GLU A 22 -7.78 5.19 -17.24
N ASP A 23 -7.00 6.22 -17.52
CA ASP A 23 -6.81 6.75 -18.87
C ASP A 23 -6.19 5.73 -19.82
N ARG A 24 -5.38 4.80 -19.30
CA ARG A 24 -4.66 3.80 -20.11
C ARG A 24 -5.39 2.48 -20.21
N PHE A 25 -6.06 2.04 -19.16
CA PHE A 25 -6.59 0.68 -19.00
C PHE A 25 -8.11 0.61 -18.84
N GLY A 26 -8.79 1.75 -18.64
CA GLY A 26 -10.23 1.84 -18.46
C GLY A 26 -10.68 1.56 -17.01
N GLU A 27 -11.92 1.93 -16.74
CA GLU A 27 -12.50 1.89 -15.39
C GLU A 27 -12.56 0.47 -14.81
N ARG A 28 -12.89 -0.52 -15.64
CA ARG A 28 -13.04 -1.91 -15.17
C ARG A 28 -11.74 -2.48 -14.64
N VAL A 29 -10.65 -2.31 -15.40
CA VAL A 29 -9.32 -2.80 -15.01
C VAL A 29 -8.87 -2.10 -13.73
N ILE A 30 -9.10 -0.81 -13.61
CA ILE A 30 -8.71 -0.04 -12.44
C ILE A 30 -9.54 -0.43 -11.21
N ALA A 31 -10.83 -0.69 -11.37
CA ALA A 31 -11.66 -1.19 -10.28
C ALA A 31 -11.18 -2.56 -9.77
N GLU A 32 -10.72 -3.45 -10.65
CA GLU A 32 -10.13 -4.73 -10.29
C GLU A 32 -8.81 -4.54 -9.51
N LYS A 33 -7.96 -3.63 -9.94
CA LYS A 33 -6.69 -3.30 -9.24
C LYS A 33 -6.95 -2.75 -7.85
N LYS A 34 -7.90 -1.83 -7.72
CA LYS A 34 -8.32 -1.29 -6.43
C LYS A 34 -8.80 -2.38 -5.49
N ALA A 35 -9.64 -3.28 -5.99
CA ALA A 35 -10.15 -4.41 -5.20
C ALA A 35 -9.01 -5.30 -4.70
N LEU A 36 -8.01 -5.59 -5.53
CA LEU A 36 -6.85 -6.39 -5.15
C LEU A 36 -6.03 -5.74 -4.03
N VAL A 37 -5.87 -4.42 -4.07
CA VAL A 37 -5.18 -3.68 -3.01
C VAL A 37 -5.90 -3.86 -1.68
N TYR A 38 -7.20 -3.61 -1.62
CA TYR A 38 -7.98 -3.72 -0.39
C TYR A 38 -8.12 -5.16 0.10
N GLN A 39 -8.25 -6.13 -0.80
CA GLN A 39 -8.26 -7.55 -0.44
C GLN A 39 -6.94 -7.97 0.19
N THR A 40 -5.82 -7.53 -0.36
CA THR A 40 -4.49 -7.81 0.19
C THR A 40 -4.35 -7.26 1.60
N ILE A 41 -4.80 -6.03 1.83
CA ILE A 41 -4.74 -5.41 3.14
C ILE A 41 -5.60 -6.19 4.15
N ARG A 42 -6.85 -6.46 3.82
CA ARG A 42 -7.82 -7.07 4.75
C ARG A 42 -7.66 -8.57 4.93
N ASN A 43 -7.40 -9.28 3.83
CA ASN A 43 -7.44 -10.75 3.83
C ASN A 43 -6.05 -11.38 4.01
N HIS A 44 -4.98 -10.61 3.87
CA HIS A 44 -3.62 -11.11 4.02
C HIS A 44 -2.84 -10.35 5.09
N LEU A 45 -2.58 -9.05 4.88
CA LEU A 45 -1.69 -8.31 5.78
C LEU A 45 -2.26 -8.12 7.19
N ALA A 46 -3.57 -8.00 7.34
CA ALA A 46 -4.20 -7.89 8.66
C ALA A 46 -4.00 -9.15 9.52
N TYR A 47 -3.75 -10.31 8.88
CA TYR A 47 -3.50 -11.59 9.54
C TYR A 47 -2.01 -11.93 9.59
N PHE A 48 -1.26 -11.61 8.55
CA PHE A 48 0.15 -12.01 8.37
C PHE A 48 1.02 -10.81 8.01
N PRO A 49 1.10 -9.78 8.86
CA PRO A 49 1.83 -8.55 8.52
C PRO A 49 3.35 -8.74 8.44
N ALA A 50 3.88 -9.78 9.09
CA ALA A 50 5.30 -10.10 9.04
C ALA A 50 5.71 -10.93 7.81
N SER A 51 4.82 -11.08 6.81
CA SER A 51 5.11 -11.87 5.60
C SER A 51 6.21 -11.26 4.72
N ARG A 52 6.61 -10.02 4.99
CA ARG A 52 7.75 -9.35 4.35
C ARG A 52 8.69 -8.77 5.39
N VAL A 53 9.97 -8.82 5.09
CA VAL A 53 11.02 -8.24 5.94
C VAL A 53 10.92 -6.72 5.91
N ARG A 54 11.21 -6.10 7.06
CA ARG A 54 11.25 -4.64 7.16
C ARG A 54 12.45 -4.09 6.39
N ASP A 55 12.22 -3.06 5.59
CA ASP A 55 13.29 -2.33 4.91
C ASP A 55 14.09 -1.52 5.96
N PRO A 56 15.41 -1.75 6.10
CA PRO A 56 16.18 -1.10 7.14
C PRO A 56 16.34 0.42 6.93
N ASP A 57 16.28 0.88 5.69
CA ASP A 57 16.43 2.31 5.38
C ASP A 57 15.18 3.09 5.70
N LEU A 58 14.02 2.50 5.44
CA LEU A 58 12.71 3.13 5.72
C LEU A 58 12.20 2.84 7.12
N GLY A 59 12.60 1.73 7.73
CA GLY A 59 12.01 1.26 8.97
C GLY A 59 10.59 0.73 8.82
N LEU A 60 10.14 0.48 7.59
CA LEU A 60 8.80 0.03 7.24
C LEU A 60 8.89 -1.23 6.37
N HIS A 61 7.79 -1.98 6.33
CA HIS A 61 7.67 -3.16 5.48
C HIS A 61 7.16 -2.76 4.09
N LEU A 62 7.59 -3.51 3.07
CA LEU A 62 7.16 -3.33 1.69
C LEU A 62 6.47 -4.60 1.22
N TYR A 63 5.27 -4.48 0.66
CA TYR A 63 4.52 -5.62 0.14
C TYR A 63 4.02 -5.36 -1.28
N PRO A 64 4.58 -6.03 -2.30
CA PRO A 64 4.07 -5.96 -3.67
C PRO A 64 2.70 -6.65 -3.75
N VAL A 65 1.70 -5.94 -4.25
CA VAL A 65 0.35 -6.49 -4.41
C VAL A 65 0.27 -7.28 -5.71
N SER A 66 0.07 -8.60 -5.61
CA SER A 66 -0.05 -9.48 -6.79
C SER A 66 -1.14 -8.99 -7.74
N GLY A 67 -0.86 -9.04 -9.04
CA GLY A 67 -1.80 -8.62 -10.08
C GLY A 67 -1.90 -7.11 -10.26
N THR A 68 -1.07 -6.35 -9.57
CA THR A 68 -1.01 -4.89 -9.69
C THR A 68 0.44 -4.40 -9.80
N PRO A 69 0.66 -3.17 -10.28
CA PRO A 69 1.99 -2.55 -10.22
C PRO A 69 2.25 -1.82 -8.90
N PHE A 70 1.48 -2.10 -7.84
CA PHE A 70 1.53 -1.33 -6.60
C PHE A 70 2.28 -2.05 -5.50
N VAL A 71 2.96 -1.27 -4.65
CA VAL A 71 3.66 -1.73 -3.46
C VAL A 71 3.10 -0.99 -2.26
N LEU A 72 2.68 -1.74 -1.24
CA LEU A 72 2.21 -1.18 0.03
C LEU A 72 3.39 -0.99 0.96
N VAL A 73 3.43 0.15 1.65
CA VAL A 73 4.44 0.48 2.66
C VAL A 73 3.71 0.59 4.00
N TYR A 74 4.09 -0.23 4.95
CA TYR A 74 3.31 -0.39 6.18
C TYR A 74 4.17 -0.74 7.38
N ASP A 75 3.59 -0.58 8.57
CA ASP A 75 4.08 -1.16 9.81
C ASP A 75 2.91 -1.76 10.59
N PHE A 76 3.21 -2.39 11.71
CA PHE A 76 2.19 -3.04 12.52
C PHE A 76 2.68 -3.25 13.95
N ASP A 77 1.71 -3.44 14.84
CA ASP A 77 1.93 -3.97 16.18
C ASP A 77 0.94 -5.12 16.44
N GLU A 78 0.79 -5.54 17.68
CA GLU A 78 -0.12 -6.64 18.02
C GLU A 78 -1.60 -6.33 17.74
N ALA A 79 -1.98 -5.06 17.78
CA ALA A 79 -3.37 -4.62 17.68
C ALA A 79 -3.74 -4.06 16.32
N GLU A 80 -2.79 -3.45 15.60
CA GLU A 80 -3.07 -2.60 14.45
C GLU A 80 -2.10 -2.82 13.30
N LEU A 81 -2.64 -2.86 12.09
CA LEU A 81 -1.89 -2.75 10.83
C LEU A 81 -2.06 -1.32 10.32
N ARG A 82 -0.96 -0.63 10.04
CA ARG A 82 -0.98 0.76 9.55
C ARG A 82 -0.37 0.83 8.16
N ILE A 83 -1.18 1.22 7.19
CA ILE A 83 -0.72 1.43 5.82
C ILE A 83 -0.32 2.90 5.65
N HIS A 84 0.97 3.15 5.45
CA HIS A 84 1.55 4.49 5.35
C HIS A 84 1.46 5.05 3.94
N PHE A 85 1.92 4.26 2.96
CA PHE A 85 2.03 4.69 1.57
C PHE A 85 1.64 3.56 0.62
N VAL A 86 1.27 3.94 -0.60
CA VAL A 86 1.23 3.04 -1.75
C VAL A 86 2.04 3.66 -2.89
N LEU A 87 2.90 2.86 -3.51
CA LEU A 87 3.82 3.32 -4.54
C LEU A 87 3.66 2.47 -5.78
N HIS A 88 4.01 3.03 -6.93
CA HIS A 88 4.24 2.23 -8.12
C HIS A 88 5.55 1.45 -7.94
N LYS A 89 5.59 0.20 -8.39
CA LYS A 89 6.78 -0.68 -8.23
C LYS A 89 8.06 -0.11 -8.85
N ARG A 90 7.94 0.85 -9.78
CA ARG A 90 9.06 1.53 -10.43
C ARG A 90 9.45 2.85 -9.74
N ALA A 91 8.71 3.26 -8.70
CA ALA A 91 9.03 4.49 -7.98
C ALA A 91 10.37 4.36 -7.26
N ASP A 92 11.11 5.46 -7.23
CA ASP A 92 12.36 5.54 -6.49
C ASP A 92 12.07 5.62 -4.99
N ARG A 93 12.43 4.57 -4.26
CA ARG A 93 12.20 4.48 -2.81
C ARG A 93 13.03 5.46 -2.01
N SER A 94 14.13 5.96 -2.55
CA SER A 94 14.99 6.93 -1.86
C SER A 94 14.31 8.29 -1.68
N THR A 95 13.24 8.56 -2.43
CA THR A 95 12.46 9.80 -2.31
C THR A 95 11.40 9.75 -1.22
N ILE A 96 11.19 8.58 -0.61
CA ILE A 96 10.19 8.40 0.45
C ILE A 96 10.78 8.85 1.78
N ASP A 97 10.10 9.79 2.44
CA ASP A 97 10.38 10.14 3.82
C ASP A 97 9.29 9.55 4.71
N PRO A 98 9.61 8.59 5.60
CA PRO A 98 8.60 8.01 6.49
C PRO A 98 7.90 9.02 7.39
N ALA A 99 8.51 10.20 7.60
CA ALA A 99 7.90 11.26 8.38
C ALA A 99 6.81 12.05 7.63
N ASP A 100 6.77 11.93 6.29
CA ASP A 100 5.82 12.65 5.44
C ASP A 100 4.47 11.95 5.30
N VAL A 101 4.04 11.24 6.32
CA VAL A 101 2.74 10.57 6.33
C VAL A 101 1.73 11.38 7.12
N GLU A 102 0.55 11.60 6.54
CA GLU A 102 -0.61 12.20 7.20
C GLU A 102 -1.61 11.10 7.58
N TRP A 103 -2.02 11.12 8.82
CA TRP A 103 -3.01 10.18 9.37
C TRP A 103 -4.39 10.84 9.54
#